data_cb6d0c52c6b84d46ccb2396d6efb8cb4
#
_entry.id   cb6d0c52c6b84d46ccb2396d6efb8cb4
#
_cell.length_a   1.000
_cell.length_b   1.000
_cell.length_c   1.000
_cell.angle_alpha   90.00
_cell.angle_beta   90.00
_cell.angle_gamma   90.00
#
_symmetry.space_group_name_H-M   'P 1'
#
loop_
_entity.id
_entity.type
_entity.pdbx_description
1 polymer ?
#
loop_
_entity_poly.entity_id
_entity_poly.type
_entity_poly.pdbx_seq_one_letter_code
_entity_poly.pdbx_strand_id
1 'polypeptide(L)'
;MLTTKLSFELALEEYTGRAKRKVVEIMKTMWKLETLDFDIFFKLFDAQVKPMLLYAAEIWGLTRFQVIESVHLFACKRFLKVAPQTPNTLIYGELGRFPLYIDSALSSIRYWFKLQKLLLVRLPKQAYVMDKNNNVGNLTVAHTHSWSVSVKRCFDLFGFSNVWLNSGVGNEKAFLKLLKQRMIDCYRQDWSNKLNDSDRFCTYRSFKCLFEPERYLTDITIVKFRNVLVRFRMGVNELNVNN
;
A
#
# COMPACT_ATOMS: atom_id res chain seq x y z
N MET A 1 -10.46 -17.29 -8.86
CA MET A 1 -11.82 -17.83 -8.74
C MET A 1 -12.66 -16.85 -7.95
N LEU A 2 -13.78 -16.42 -8.50
CA LEU A 2 -14.79 -15.68 -7.75
C LEU A 2 -15.60 -16.71 -6.95
N THR A 3 -15.79 -16.47 -5.66
CA THR A 3 -16.70 -17.30 -4.86
C THR A 3 -18.14 -17.00 -5.22
N THR A 4 -19.07 -17.89 -4.87
CA THR A 4 -20.52 -17.67 -5.02
C THR A 4 -21.01 -16.39 -4.33
N LYS A 5 -20.25 -15.85 -3.38
CA LYS A 5 -20.49 -14.56 -2.70
C LYS A 5 -19.75 -13.38 -3.33
N LEU A 6 -19.15 -13.51 -4.53
CA LEU A 6 -18.32 -12.50 -5.20
C LEU A 6 -17.19 -11.94 -4.31
N SER A 7 -16.71 -12.74 -3.35
CA SER A 7 -15.60 -12.36 -2.48
C SER A 7 -14.27 -12.61 -3.19
N PHE A 8 -13.38 -11.62 -3.15
CA PHE A 8 -12.02 -11.74 -3.66
C PHE A 8 -11.06 -12.38 -2.63
N GLU A 9 -11.49 -12.65 -1.41
CA GLU A 9 -10.61 -13.07 -0.30
C GLU A 9 -9.80 -14.32 -0.63
N LEU A 10 -10.44 -15.40 -1.10
CA LEU A 10 -9.74 -16.64 -1.46
C LEU A 10 -8.71 -16.43 -2.58
N ALA A 11 -9.08 -15.64 -3.60
CA ALA A 11 -8.16 -15.32 -4.67
C ALA A 11 -6.96 -14.50 -4.16
N LEU A 12 -7.20 -13.54 -3.26
CA LEU A 12 -6.17 -12.72 -2.65
C LEU A 12 -5.25 -13.55 -1.74
N GLU A 13 -5.76 -14.53 -1.01
CA GLU A 13 -4.97 -15.46 -0.20
C GLU A 13 -4.01 -16.27 -1.07
N GLU A 14 -4.49 -16.80 -2.21
CA GLU A 14 -3.63 -17.53 -3.15
C GLU A 14 -2.52 -16.63 -3.72
N TYR A 15 -2.88 -15.44 -4.21
CA TYR A 15 -1.91 -14.49 -4.76
C TYR A 15 -0.88 -14.04 -3.70
N THR A 16 -1.33 -13.77 -2.49
CA THR A 16 -0.43 -13.37 -1.40
C THR A 16 0.50 -14.49 -0.98
N GLY A 17 0.04 -15.75 -1.00
CA GLY A 17 0.87 -16.92 -0.77
C GLY A 17 2.00 -17.06 -1.81
N ARG A 18 1.67 -16.87 -3.09
CA ARG A 18 2.64 -16.85 -4.20
C ARG A 18 3.62 -15.68 -4.05
N ALA A 19 3.11 -14.50 -3.74
CA ALA A 19 3.91 -13.29 -3.56
C ALA A 19 4.88 -13.42 -2.38
N LYS A 20 4.47 -14.01 -1.24
CA LYS A 20 5.38 -14.30 -0.11
C LYS A 20 6.51 -15.25 -0.49
N ARG A 21 6.21 -16.33 -1.25
CA ARG A 21 7.25 -17.23 -1.77
C ARG A 21 8.25 -16.49 -2.64
N LYS A 22 7.76 -15.56 -3.50
CA LYS A 22 8.64 -14.76 -4.35
C LYS A 22 9.53 -13.81 -3.56
N VAL A 23 9.04 -13.19 -2.49
CA VAL A 23 9.87 -12.40 -1.58
C VAL A 23 11.00 -13.25 -0.97
N VAL A 24 10.69 -14.47 -0.52
CA VAL A 24 11.70 -15.38 0.05
C VAL A 24 12.74 -15.78 -1.01
N GLU A 25 12.32 -16.00 -2.25
CA GLU A 25 13.21 -16.31 -3.37
C GLU A 25 14.18 -15.16 -3.65
N ILE A 26 13.67 -13.93 -3.74
CA ILE A 26 14.49 -12.72 -3.90
C ILE A 26 15.53 -12.63 -2.76
N MET A 27 15.10 -12.79 -1.52
CA MET A 27 16.00 -12.76 -0.36
C MET A 27 17.08 -13.83 -0.43
N LYS A 28 16.71 -15.08 -0.78
CA LYS A 28 17.68 -16.19 -0.93
C LYS A 28 18.72 -15.87 -2.01
N THR A 29 18.30 -15.30 -3.14
CA THR A 29 19.19 -14.91 -4.23
C THR A 29 20.18 -13.83 -3.78
N MET A 30 19.69 -12.79 -3.08
CA MET A 30 20.54 -11.72 -2.58
C MET A 30 21.54 -12.22 -1.51
N TRP A 31 21.16 -13.17 -0.67
CA TRP A 31 22.08 -13.77 0.29
C TRP A 31 23.16 -14.62 -0.37
N LYS A 32 22.83 -15.35 -1.46
CA LYS A 32 23.84 -16.09 -2.23
C LYS A 32 24.85 -15.15 -2.90
N LEU A 33 24.42 -13.95 -3.26
CA LEU A 33 25.27 -12.91 -3.85
C LEU A 33 25.98 -12.06 -2.78
N GLU A 34 25.82 -12.42 -1.51
CA GLU A 34 26.38 -11.70 -0.35
C GLU A 34 26.05 -10.21 -0.32
N THR A 35 24.98 -9.82 -1.01
CA THR A 35 24.52 -8.43 -1.07
C THR A 35 23.07 -8.34 -0.65
N LEU A 36 22.76 -7.40 0.23
CA LEU A 36 21.39 -7.02 0.59
C LEU A 36 21.26 -5.49 0.41
N ASP A 37 21.45 -5.06 -0.84
CA ASP A 37 21.29 -3.68 -1.22
C ASP A 37 19.83 -3.24 -1.17
N PHE A 38 19.58 -2.03 -0.64
CA PHE A 38 18.25 -1.47 -0.45
C PHE A 38 17.52 -1.24 -1.78
N ASP A 39 18.19 -0.59 -2.72
CA ASP A 39 17.59 -0.20 -3.99
C ASP A 39 17.31 -1.43 -4.85
N ILE A 40 18.25 -2.37 -4.90
CA ILE A 40 18.09 -3.61 -5.67
C ILE A 40 16.94 -4.43 -5.11
N PHE A 41 16.88 -4.62 -3.78
CA PHE A 41 15.81 -5.39 -3.16
C PHE A 41 14.43 -4.82 -3.47
N PHE A 42 14.25 -3.50 -3.27
CA PHE A 42 12.94 -2.89 -3.47
C PHE A 42 12.59 -2.69 -4.96
N LYS A 43 13.57 -2.54 -5.85
CA LYS A 43 13.34 -2.61 -7.30
C LYS A 43 12.84 -4.00 -7.72
N LEU A 44 13.44 -5.07 -7.19
CA LEU A 44 12.97 -6.44 -7.44
C LEU A 44 11.58 -6.69 -6.87
N PHE A 45 11.31 -6.21 -5.64
CA PHE A 45 9.98 -6.28 -5.06
C PHE A 45 8.95 -5.55 -5.92
N ASP A 46 9.23 -4.33 -6.34
CA ASP A 46 8.31 -3.52 -7.13
C ASP A 46 8.11 -4.08 -8.54
N ALA A 47 9.11 -4.76 -9.11
CA ALA A 47 9.02 -5.37 -10.44
C ALA A 47 8.34 -6.74 -10.44
N GLN A 48 8.56 -7.58 -9.42
CA GLN A 48 8.14 -8.99 -9.45
C GLN A 48 7.01 -9.30 -8.46
N VAL A 49 6.99 -8.69 -7.28
CA VAL A 49 6.02 -9.01 -6.22
C VAL A 49 4.81 -8.10 -6.28
N LYS A 50 5.04 -6.79 -6.36
CA LYS A 50 3.98 -5.79 -6.38
C LYS A 50 2.94 -5.99 -7.50
N PRO A 51 3.30 -6.33 -8.76
CA PRO A 51 2.30 -6.61 -9.80
C PRO A 51 1.43 -7.83 -9.50
N MET A 52 1.99 -8.85 -8.81
CA MET A 52 1.20 -10.01 -8.37
C MET A 52 0.17 -9.61 -7.31
N LEU A 53 0.57 -8.75 -6.36
CA LEU A 53 -0.30 -8.26 -5.29
C LEU A 53 -1.38 -7.31 -5.80
N LEU A 54 -1.11 -6.55 -6.85
CA LEU A 54 -2.02 -5.54 -7.42
C LEU A 54 -2.77 -6.07 -8.66
N TYR A 55 -2.73 -7.37 -8.91
CA TYR A 55 -3.51 -7.96 -9.99
C TYR A 55 -5.00 -7.68 -9.83
N ALA A 56 -5.65 -7.21 -10.88
CA ALA A 56 -7.05 -6.78 -10.90
C ALA A 56 -7.42 -5.69 -9.86
N ALA A 57 -6.44 -4.90 -9.41
CA ALA A 57 -6.68 -3.81 -8.46
C ALA A 57 -7.62 -2.73 -9.01
N GLU A 58 -7.84 -2.69 -10.31
CA GLU A 58 -8.86 -1.85 -10.94
C GLU A 58 -10.25 -2.07 -10.33
N ILE A 59 -10.55 -3.30 -9.91
CA ILE A 59 -11.88 -3.68 -9.41
C ILE A 59 -11.95 -3.56 -7.89
N TRP A 60 -10.96 -4.07 -7.17
CA TRP A 60 -10.99 -4.14 -5.70
C TRP A 60 -10.13 -3.07 -4.99
N GLY A 61 -9.32 -2.31 -5.73
CA GLY A 61 -8.26 -1.47 -5.18
C GLY A 61 -8.69 -0.33 -4.26
N LEU A 62 -9.98 -0.01 -4.20
CA LEU A 62 -10.55 0.94 -3.23
C LEU A 62 -10.85 0.31 -1.88
N THR A 63 -10.79 -1.01 -1.76
CA THR A 63 -10.91 -1.76 -0.51
C THR A 63 -9.51 -2.03 0.04
N ARG A 64 -9.32 -1.75 1.33
CA ARG A 64 -8.04 -1.99 2.01
C ARG A 64 -7.98 -3.44 2.52
N PHE A 65 -7.39 -4.33 1.72
CA PHE A 65 -7.17 -5.71 2.14
C PHE A 65 -5.89 -5.85 2.96
N GLN A 66 -6.03 -6.17 4.24
CA GLN A 66 -4.92 -6.40 5.17
C GLN A 66 -3.96 -7.49 4.68
N VAL A 67 -4.48 -8.51 4.00
CA VAL A 67 -3.69 -9.63 3.50
C VAL A 67 -2.63 -9.19 2.48
N ILE A 68 -2.95 -8.22 1.61
CA ILE A 68 -2.02 -7.65 0.62
C ILE A 68 -0.92 -6.86 1.33
N GLU A 69 -1.33 -5.98 2.24
CA GLU A 69 -0.39 -5.15 2.98
C GLU A 69 0.54 -5.99 3.88
N SER A 70 0.05 -7.15 4.37
CA SER A 70 0.85 -8.08 5.17
C SER A 70 2.07 -8.63 4.40
N VAL A 71 1.96 -8.81 3.07
CA VAL A 71 3.08 -9.27 2.23
C VAL A 71 4.11 -8.15 2.06
N HIS A 72 3.66 -6.94 1.84
CA HIS A 72 4.55 -5.78 1.75
C HIS A 72 5.32 -5.58 3.07
N LEU A 73 4.62 -5.59 4.20
CA LEU A 73 5.22 -5.53 5.53
C LEU A 73 6.16 -6.71 5.81
N PHE A 74 5.78 -7.92 5.37
CA PHE A 74 6.66 -9.08 5.48
C PHE A 74 7.98 -8.86 4.74
N ALA A 75 7.94 -8.34 3.51
CA ALA A 75 9.15 -8.01 2.75
C ALA A 75 9.99 -6.93 3.47
N CYS A 76 9.35 -5.85 3.93
CA CYS A 76 9.98 -4.75 4.66
C CYS A 76 10.66 -5.24 5.96
N LYS A 77 9.94 -6.00 6.78
CA LYS A 77 10.46 -6.55 8.05
C LYS A 77 11.60 -7.53 7.83
N ARG A 78 11.51 -8.36 6.78
CA ARG A 78 12.58 -9.29 6.39
C ARG A 78 13.83 -8.55 5.95
N PHE A 79 13.69 -7.50 5.16
CA PHE A 79 14.82 -6.66 4.74
C PHE A 79 15.53 -6.02 5.94
N LEU A 80 14.76 -5.43 6.88
CA LEU A 80 15.28 -4.79 8.08
C LEU A 80 15.76 -5.79 9.16
N LYS A 81 15.46 -7.09 9.00
CA LYS A 81 15.73 -8.16 10.00
C LYS A 81 15.18 -7.82 11.39
N VAL A 82 13.96 -7.33 11.43
CA VAL A 82 13.23 -7.04 12.67
C VAL A 82 12.14 -8.06 12.93
N ALA A 83 11.65 -8.12 14.17
CA ALA A 83 10.62 -9.06 14.59
C ALA A 83 9.26 -8.78 13.89
N PRO A 84 8.44 -9.83 13.66
CA PRO A 84 7.12 -9.68 13.02
C PRO A 84 6.18 -8.69 13.75
N GLN A 85 6.29 -8.60 15.08
CA GLN A 85 5.48 -7.70 15.94
C GLN A 85 5.95 -6.25 15.93
N THR A 86 7.10 -5.93 15.31
CA THR A 86 7.57 -4.53 15.21
C THR A 86 6.50 -3.64 14.57
N PRO A 87 6.20 -2.48 15.18
CA PRO A 87 5.14 -1.60 14.71
C PRO A 87 5.32 -1.15 13.26
N ASN A 88 4.25 -1.27 12.47
CA ASN A 88 4.30 -0.96 11.03
C ASN A 88 4.64 0.52 10.75
N THR A 89 4.27 1.42 11.67
CA THR A 89 4.61 2.85 11.59
C THR A 89 6.11 3.08 11.52
N LEU A 90 6.90 2.35 12.33
CA LEU A 90 8.35 2.43 12.33
C LEU A 90 8.93 1.85 11.03
N ILE A 91 8.40 0.70 10.58
CA ILE A 91 8.86 0.02 9.35
C ILE A 91 8.71 0.92 8.13
N TYR A 92 7.53 1.52 7.94
CA TYR A 92 7.28 2.41 6.81
C TYR A 92 8.11 3.68 6.88
N GLY A 93 8.22 4.26 8.07
CA GLY A 93 9.04 5.46 8.28
C GLY A 93 10.51 5.23 7.95
N GLU A 94 11.11 4.12 8.44
CA GLU A 94 12.51 3.80 8.23
C GLU A 94 12.86 3.57 6.76
N LEU A 95 11.99 2.87 6.05
CA LEU A 95 12.17 2.57 4.63
C LEU A 95 11.66 3.68 3.70
N GLY A 96 10.94 4.69 4.21
CA GLY A 96 10.29 5.70 3.38
C GLY A 96 9.28 5.12 2.39
N ARG A 97 8.72 3.93 2.67
CA ARG A 97 7.78 3.26 1.75
C ARG A 97 6.34 3.51 2.15
N PHE A 98 5.51 3.71 1.14
CA PHE A 98 4.08 3.92 1.32
C PHE A 98 3.31 2.59 1.23
N PRO A 99 2.15 2.48 1.91
CA PRO A 99 1.27 1.32 1.76
C PRO A 99 0.79 1.11 0.34
N LEU A 100 0.63 -0.15 -0.07
CA LEU A 100 0.22 -0.52 -1.43
C LEU A 100 -1.21 -0.07 -1.78
N TYR A 101 -2.05 0.24 -0.78
CA TYR A 101 -3.40 0.73 -1.04
C TYR A 101 -3.42 2.03 -1.87
N ILE A 102 -2.37 2.86 -1.82
CA ILE A 102 -2.26 4.07 -2.64
C ILE A 102 -2.22 3.69 -4.12
N ASP A 103 -1.39 2.73 -4.47
CA ASP A 103 -1.26 2.30 -5.87
C ASP A 103 -2.49 1.51 -6.35
N SER A 104 -3.11 0.69 -5.47
CA SER A 104 -4.35 -0.03 -5.79
C SER A 104 -5.51 0.92 -6.03
N ALA A 105 -5.69 1.93 -5.18
CA ALA A 105 -6.72 2.95 -5.34
C ALA A 105 -6.53 3.75 -6.64
N LEU A 106 -5.29 4.14 -6.96
CA LEU A 106 -4.99 4.81 -8.23
C LEU A 106 -5.31 3.95 -9.46
N SER A 107 -5.14 2.63 -9.37
CA SER A 107 -5.53 1.70 -10.44
C SER A 107 -7.04 1.71 -10.65
N SER A 108 -7.83 1.67 -9.57
CA SER A 108 -9.30 1.78 -9.64
C SER A 108 -9.75 3.13 -10.21
N ILE A 109 -9.15 4.24 -9.79
CA ILE A 109 -9.52 5.57 -10.31
C ILE A 109 -9.14 5.72 -11.79
N ARG A 110 -7.98 5.17 -12.20
CA ARG A 110 -7.60 5.14 -13.63
C ARG A 110 -8.62 4.33 -14.44
N TYR A 111 -9.10 3.21 -13.90
CA TYR A 111 -10.13 2.40 -14.54
C TYR A 111 -11.47 3.14 -14.60
N TRP A 112 -11.83 3.91 -13.55
CA TRP A 112 -13.01 4.77 -13.58
C TRP A 112 -12.98 5.78 -14.73
N PHE A 113 -11.87 6.48 -14.97
CA PHE A 113 -11.72 7.36 -16.12
C PHE A 113 -11.87 6.61 -17.44
N LYS A 114 -11.31 5.39 -17.55
CA LYS A 114 -11.48 4.54 -18.72
C LYS A 114 -12.98 4.23 -18.94
N LEU A 115 -13.72 3.89 -17.89
CA LEU A 115 -15.15 3.60 -17.96
C LEU A 115 -15.96 4.83 -18.41
N GLN A 116 -15.57 6.07 -18.01
CA GLN A 116 -16.28 7.27 -18.47
C GLN A 116 -16.22 7.43 -19.99
N LYS A 117 -15.13 7.04 -20.63
CA LYS A 117 -14.89 7.14 -22.07
C LYS A 117 -15.50 6.01 -22.90
N LEU A 118 -15.87 4.90 -22.26
CA LEU A 118 -16.45 3.76 -22.99
C LEU A 118 -17.86 4.08 -23.47
N LEU A 119 -18.19 3.56 -24.65
CA LEU A 119 -19.55 3.59 -25.20
C LEU A 119 -20.48 2.71 -24.35
N LEU A 120 -21.75 3.10 -24.25
CA LEU A 120 -22.76 2.41 -23.43
C LEU A 120 -22.99 0.94 -23.85
N VAL A 121 -22.70 0.60 -25.11
CA VAL A 121 -22.81 -0.77 -25.62
C VAL A 121 -21.77 -1.74 -25.00
N ARG A 122 -20.73 -1.23 -24.37
CA ARG A 122 -19.70 -2.07 -23.74
C ARG A 122 -20.16 -2.56 -22.38
N LEU A 123 -20.08 -3.88 -22.14
CA LEU A 123 -20.49 -4.53 -20.90
C LEU A 123 -19.94 -3.88 -19.63
N PRO A 124 -18.62 -3.54 -19.54
CA PRO A 124 -18.09 -2.88 -18.33
C PRO A 124 -18.75 -1.51 -18.08
N LYS A 125 -19.09 -0.76 -19.13
CA LYS A 125 -19.81 0.51 -18.98
C LYS A 125 -21.24 0.30 -18.52
N GLN A 126 -21.92 -0.70 -19.05
CA GLN A 126 -23.30 -1.03 -18.65
C GLN A 126 -23.31 -1.43 -17.17
N ALA A 127 -22.42 -2.34 -16.75
CA ALA A 127 -22.30 -2.76 -15.35
C ALA A 127 -22.04 -1.56 -14.41
N TYR A 128 -21.16 -0.63 -14.79
CA TYR A 128 -20.91 0.57 -14.02
C TYR A 128 -22.14 1.49 -13.92
N VAL A 129 -22.87 1.68 -15.01
CA VAL A 129 -24.09 2.50 -15.03
C VAL A 129 -25.19 1.86 -14.17
N MET A 130 -25.36 0.55 -14.24
CA MET A 130 -26.30 -0.18 -13.38
C MET A 130 -25.92 -0.04 -11.90
N ASP A 131 -24.66 -0.25 -11.55
CA ASP A 131 -24.18 -0.07 -10.17
C ASP A 131 -24.39 1.37 -9.68
N LYS A 132 -24.09 2.38 -10.51
CA LYS A 132 -24.32 3.80 -10.17
C LYS A 132 -25.79 4.10 -9.96
N ASN A 133 -26.69 3.62 -10.84
CA ASN A 133 -28.13 3.91 -10.79
C ASN A 133 -28.82 3.21 -9.58
N ASN A 134 -28.43 2.00 -9.26
CA ASN A 134 -28.94 1.27 -8.10
C ASN A 134 -28.64 1.96 -6.76
N ASN A 135 -27.67 2.86 -6.75
CA ASN A 135 -27.25 3.59 -5.55
C ASN A 135 -27.77 5.05 -5.50
N VAL A 136 -28.48 5.51 -6.54
CA VAL A 136 -29.15 6.81 -6.57
C VAL A 136 -30.49 6.70 -5.86
N GLY A 137 -30.53 6.84 -4.55
CA GLY A 137 -31.77 6.81 -3.77
C GLY A 137 -31.77 5.94 -2.52
N ASN A 138 -30.83 5.01 -2.37
CA ASN A 138 -30.74 4.13 -1.21
C ASN A 138 -29.46 4.41 -0.41
N LEU A 139 -29.55 5.35 0.53
CA LEU A 139 -28.51 5.63 1.56
C LEU A 139 -28.53 4.60 2.71
N THR A 140 -29.28 3.51 2.56
CA THR A 140 -29.34 2.48 3.59
C THR A 140 -28.14 1.56 3.56
N VAL A 141 -27.77 1.03 4.70
CA VAL A 141 -26.58 0.26 5.07
C VAL A 141 -26.21 -0.93 4.16
N ALA A 142 -27.11 -1.33 3.28
CA ALA A 142 -26.97 -2.52 2.41
C ALA A 142 -25.98 -2.38 1.24
N HIS A 143 -25.51 -1.15 0.92
CA HIS A 143 -24.69 -0.88 -0.28
C HIS A 143 -23.21 -0.63 0.01
N THR A 144 -22.67 -1.16 1.10
CA THR A 144 -21.25 -1.02 1.47
C THR A 144 -20.27 -1.62 0.46
N HIS A 145 -20.75 -2.43 -0.50
CA HIS A 145 -19.94 -3.14 -1.49
C HIS A 145 -20.01 -2.57 -2.92
N SER A 146 -20.75 -1.47 -3.15
CA SER A 146 -20.80 -0.87 -4.48
C SER A 146 -19.46 -0.24 -4.86
N TRP A 147 -19.00 -0.59 -6.06
CA TRP A 147 -17.75 -0.06 -6.59
C TRP A 147 -17.86 1.45 -6.89
N SER A 148 -18.98 1.90 -7.47
CA SER A 148 -19.21 3.32 -7.77
C SER A 148 -19.27 4.19 -6.52
N VAL A 149 -19.88 3.69 -5.44
CA VAL A 149 -19.90 4.36 -4.12
C VAL A 149 -18.48 4.44 -3.55
N SER A 150 -17.68 3.41 -3.71
CA SER A 150 -16.28 3.40 -3.26
C SER A 150 -15.42 4.42 -4.01
N VAL A 151 -15.64 4.58 -5.33
CA VAL A 151 -15.01 5.63 -6.14
C VAL A 151 -15.40 7.03 -5.65
N LYS A 152 -16.71 7.27 -5.47
CA LYS A 152 -17.21 8.53 -4.93
C LYS A 152 -16.59 8.85 -3.57
N ARG A 153 -16.61 7.89 -2.64
CA ARG A 153 -16.01 8.05 -1.31
C ARG A 153 -14.50 8.36 -1.38
N CYS A 154 -13.78 7.75 -2.32
CA CYS A 154 -12.37 8.08 -2.53
C CYS A 154 -12.19 9.54 -2.93
N PHE A 155 -12.96 10.05 -3.89
CA PHE A 155 -12.90 11.46 -4.26
C PHE A 155 -13.28 12.39 -3.11
N ASP A 156 -14.34 12.07 -2.38
CA ASP A 156 -14.81 12.87 -1.24
C ASP A 156 -13.75 12.94 -0.13
N LEU A 157 -13.11 11.81 0.18
CA LEU A 157 -12.08 11.70 1.21
C LEU A 157 -10.85 12.58 0.92
N PHE A 158 -10.46 12.68 -0.35
CA PHE A 158 -9.27 13.46 -0.74
C PHE A 158 -9.60 14.87 -1.26
N GLY A 159 -10.88 15.31 -1.17
CA GLY A 159 -11.31 16.68 -1.51
C GLY A 159 -11.51 16.89 -3.00
N PHE A 160 -11.85 15.85 -3.76
CA PHE A 160 -12.08 15.91 -5.20
C PHE A 160 -13.51 15.55 -5.61
N SER A 161 -14.51 15.85 -4.78
CA SER A 161 -15.93 15.56 -5.04
C SER A 161 -16.44 16.13 -6.36
N ASN A 162 -15.90 17.28 -6.79
CA ASN A 162 -16.20 17.91 -8.07
C ASN A 162 -15.87 17.02 -9.28
N VAL A 163 -14.83 16.19 -9.18
CA VAL A 163 -14.43 15.26 -10.25
C VAL A 163 -15.50 14.18 -10.47
N TRP A 164 -16.09 13.71 -9.38
CA TRP A 164 -17.22 12.79 -9.44
C TRP A 164 -18.46 13.45 -10.06
N LEU A 165 -18.80 14.66 -9.64
CA LEU A 165 -19.97 15.41 -10.14
C LEU A 165 -19.86 15.70 -11.64
N ASN A 166 -18.68 16.12 -12.10
CA ASN A 166 -18.41 16.41 -13.50
C ASN A 166 -18.14 15.16 -14.34
N SER A 167 -18.15 13.96 -13.72
CA SER A 167 -17.85 12.67 -14.37
C SER A 167 -16.51 12.66 -15.12
N GLY A 168 -15.55 13.48 -14.70
CA GLY A 168 -14.23 13.54 -15.32
C GLY A 168 -13.43 14.79 -14.99
N VAL A 169 -12.27 14.89 -15.64
CA VAL A 169 -11.35 16.04 -15.58
C VAL A 169 -10.72 16.25 -16.96
N GLY A 170 -10.25 17.48 -17.24
CA GLY A 170 -9.62 17.79 -18.53
C GLY A 170 -8.33 17.01 -18.78
N ASN A 171 -7.44 16.92 -17.78
CA ASN A 171 -6.16 16.20 -17.89
C ASN A 171 -6.06 15.11 -16.83
N GLU A 172 -6.43 13.89 -17.19
CA GLU A 172 -6.44 12.73 -16.29
C GLU A 172 -5.05 12.37 -15.77
N LYS A 173 -3.99 12.48 -16.59
CA LYS A 173 -2.62 12.16 -16.16
C LYS A 173 -2.14 13.11 -15.08
N ALA A 174 -2.40 14.41 -15.26
CA ALA A 174 -2.07 15.42 -14.26
C ALA A 174 -2.89 15.23 -12.99
N PHE A 175 -4.18 14.94 -13.13
CA PHE A 175 -5.06 14.67 -11.99
C PHE A 175 -4.62 13.44 -11.20
N LEU A 176 -4.27 12.32 -11.85
CA LEU A 176 -3.80 11.12 -11.15
C LEU A 176 -2.50 11.37 -10.38
N LYS A 177 -1.60 12.23 -10.89
CA LYS A 177 -0.42 12.67 -10.13
C LYS A 177 -0.81 13.48 -8.91
N LEU A 178 -1.75 14.42 -9.06
CA LEU A 178 -2.25 15.24 -7.96
C LEU A 178 -2.95 14.40 -6.90
N LEU A 179 -3.81 13.48 -7.29
CA LEU A 179 -4.48 12.55 -6.37
C LEU A 179 -3.46 11.69 -5.62
N LYS A 180 -2.47 11.13 -6.32
CA LYS A 180 -1.38 10.37 -5.70
C LYS A 180 -0.66 11.21 -4.65
N GLN A 181 -0.30 12.44 -5.00
CA GLN A 181 0.39 13.34 -4.07
C GLN A 181 -0.47 13.63 -2.83
N ARG A 182 -1.76 13.93 -3.02
CA ARG A 182 -2.69 14.14 -1.90
C ARG A 182 -2.79 12.92 -0.99
N MET A 183 -2.86 11.71 -1.54
CA MET A 183 -2.88 10.46 -0.76
C MET A 183 -1.59 10.27 0.03
N ILE A 184 -0.45 10.58 -0.58
CA ILE A 184 0.87 10.55 0.06
C ILE A 184 0.94 11.56 1.21
N ASP A 185 0.48 12.78 1.01
CA ASP A 185 0.53 13.85 2.02
C ASP A 185 -0.40 13.52 3.21
N CYS A 186 -1.60 13.02 2.94
CA CYS A 186 -2.48 12.51 4.00
C CYS A 186 -1.82 11.36 4.78
N TYR A 187 -1.16 10.43 4.09
CA TYR A 187 -0.48 9.34 4.78
C TYR A 187 0.70 9.83 5.64
N ARG A 188 1.50 10.78 5.14
CA ARG A 188 2.60 11.39 5.89
C ARG A 188 2.08 12.08 7.15
N GLN A 189 0.98 12.82 7.04
CA GLN A 189 0.36 13.46 8.19
C GLN A 189 -0.13 12.44 9.21
N ASP A 190 -0.85 11.39 8.78
CA ASP A 190 -1.30 10.30 9.65
C ASP A 190 -0.14 9.58 10.33
N TRP A 191 0.97 9.36 9.58
CA TRP A 191 2.17 8.76 10.13
C TRP A 191 2.81 9.65 11.20
N SER A 192 2.95 10.94 10.93
CA SER A 192 3.49 11.91 11.91
C SER A 192 2.64 11.99 13.17
N ASN A 193 1.31 12.03 13.03
CA ASN A 193 0.38 12.03 14.17
C ASN A 193 0.58 10.75 15.01
N LYS A 194 0.61 9.56 14.39
CA LYS A 194 0.84 8.30 15.09
C LYS A 194 2.16 8.22 15.84
N LEU A 195 3.21 8.84 15.29
CA LEU A 195 4.49 8.94 16.01
C LEU A 195 4.41 9.86 17.22
N ASN A 196 3.67 10.96 17.10
CA ASN A 196 3.56 11.96 18.16
C ASN A 196 2.63 11.50 19.30
N ASP A 197 1.57 10.77 18.96
CA ASP A 197 0.54 10.34 19.91
C ASP A 197 0.99 9.14 20.78
N SER A 198 2.14 8.52 20.48
CA SER A 198 2.59 7.33 21.20
C SER A 198 3.92 7.54 21.91
N ASP A 199 3.90 7.42 23.23
CA ASP A 199 5.11 7.47 24.07
C ASP A 199 6.11 6.35 23.76
N ARG A 200 5.61 5.23 23.22
CA ARG A 200 6.46 4.10 22.79
C ARG A 200 7.45 4.47 21.69
N PHE A 201 7.20 5.56 20.97
CA PHE A 201 8.02 6.01 19.84
C PHE A 201 8.92 7.19 20.19
N CYS A 202 9.04 7.56 21.47
CA CYS A 202 9.83 8.71 21.90
C CYS A 202 11.30 8.64 21.44
N THR A 203 11.95 7.48 21.59
CA THR A 203 13.31 7.26 21.10
C THR A 203 13.40 7.35 19.58
N TYR A 204 12.45 6.74 18.87
CA TYR A 204 12.44 6.77 17.41
C TYR A 204 12.24 8.19 16.87
N ARG A 205 11.36 9.00 17.49
CA ARG A 205 11.13 10.41 17.13
C ARG A 205 12.39 11.27 17.21
N SER A 206 13.30 10.97 18.13
CA SER A 206 14.56 11.74 18.25
C SER A 206 15.51 11.52 17.06
N PHE A 207 15.33 10.40 16.33
CA PHE A 207 16.16 10.07 15.17
C PHE A 207 15.43 10.29 13.83
N LYS A 208 14.07 10.27 13.84
CA LYS A 208 13.27 10.24 12.62
C LYS A 208 12.32 11.43 12.52
N CYS A 209 12.70 12.42 11.70
CA CYS A 209 11.91 13.62 11.48
C CYS A 209 11.12 13.60 10.15
N LEU A 210 11.66 12.95 9.10
CA LEU A 210 11.08 12.97 7.76
C LEU A 210 10.67 11.56 7.32
N PHE A 211 9.59 11.48 6.54
CA PHE A 211 9.15 10.22 5.94
C PHE A 211 9.92 9.95 4.63
N GLU A 212 11.16 9.50 4.75
CA GLU A 212 12.09 9.20 3.67
C GLU A 212 12.93 7.97 4.03
N PRO A 213 13.52 7.24 3.06
CA PRO A 213 14.47 6.17 3.37
C PRO A 213 15.65 6.72 4.17
N GLU A 214 16.04 6.01 5.21
CA GLU A 214 17.23 6.39 5.99
C GLU A 214 18.51 6.13 5.20
N ARG A 215 19.43 7.10 5.20
CA ARG A 215 20.68 7.02 4.41
C ARG A 215 21.53 5.80 4.75
N TYR A 216 21.60 5.40 6.01
CA TYR A 216 22.39 4.25 6.41
C TYR A 216 21.93 2.93 5.77
N LEU A 217 20.69 2.85 5.25
CA LEU A 217 20.18 1.67 4.52
C LEU A 217 20.92 1.45 3.20
N THR A 218 21.41 2.53 2.59
CA THR A 218 22.23 2.52 1.36
C THR A 218 23.71 2.61 1.66
N ASP A 219 24.12 3.43 2.63
CA ASP A 219 25.52 3.74 2.91
C ASP A 219 26.25 2.60 3.62
N ILE A 220 25.54 1.87 4.50
CA ILE A 220 26.12 0.71 5.21
C ILE A 220 25.94 -0.56 4.40
N THR A 221 26.97 -0.98 3.71
CA THR A 221 26.98 -2.22 2.90
C THR A 221 26.99 -3.48 3.76
N ILE A 222 27.64 -3.44 4.94
CA ILE A 222 27.74 -4.58 5.86
C ILE A 222 26.39 -4.77 6.59
N VAL A 223 25.64 -5.78 6.16
CA VAL A 223 24.28 -6.08 6.64
C VAL A 223 24.23 -6.23 8.19
N LYS A 224 25.27 -6.79 8.82
CA LYS A 224 25.33 -6.96 10.27
C LYS A 224 25.28 -5.62 11.01
N PHE A 225 26.07 -4.64 10.60
CA PHE A 225 26.09 -3.32 11.23
C PHE A 225 24.81 -2.54 10.97
N ARG A 226 24.29 -2.62 9.75
CA ARG A 226 22.99 -2.03 9.40
C ARG A 226 21.87 -2.55 10.29
N ASN A 227 21.80 -3.85 10.52
CA ASN A 227 20.78 -4.48 11.37
C ASN A 227 20.86 -4.04 12.83
N VAL A 228 22.08 -3.88 13.37
CA VAL A 228 22.27 -3.37 14.74
C VAL A 228 21.72 -1.95 14.85
N LEU A 229 22.01 -1.09 13.86
CA LEU A 229 21.52 0.29 13.85
C LEU A 229 20.00 0.36 13.74
N VAL A 230 19.39 -0.47 12.86
CA VAL A 230 17.92 -0.58 12.74
C VAL A 230 17.29 -0.92 14.09
N ARG A 231 17.79 -1.95 14.76
CA ARG A 231 17.26 -2.41 16.07
C ARG A 231 17.40 -1.34 17.14
N PHE A 232 18.55 -0.68 17.20
CA PHE A 232 18.81 0.42 18.13
C PHE A 232 17.80 1.55 17.93
N ARG A 233 17.63 2.04 16.70
CA ARG A 233 16.72 3.14 16.36
C ARG A 233 15.26 2.80 16.67
N MET A 234 14.85 1.57 16.41
CA MET A 234 13.46 1.12 16.65
C MET A 234 13.19 0.71 18.11
N GLY A 235 14.17 0.75 19.00
CA GLY A 235 14.03 0.29 20.38
C GLY A 235 13.73 -1.21 20.51
N VAL A 236 14.11 -2.01 19.52
CA VAL A 236 13.88 -3.47 19.47
C VAL A 236 15.16 -4.21 19.88
N ASN A 237 15.91 -3.66 20.81
CA ASN A 237 17.03 -4.37 21.40
C ASN A 237 16.46 -5.40 22.38
N GLU A 238 16.67 -6.69 22.10
CA GLU A 238 16.78 -7.68 23.15
C GLU A 238 18.06 -7.31 23.92
N LEU A 239 17.92 -6.48 24.94
CA LEU A 239 18.92 -6.42 25.99
C LEU A 239 18.90 -7.79 26.62
N ASN A 240 19.79 -8.68 26.19
CA ASN A 240 20.18 -9.83 26.99
C ASN A 240 20.81 -9.27 28.26
N VAL A 241 19.98 -8.94 29.22
CA VAL A 241 20.40 -8.82 30.62
C VAL A 241 20.61 -10.26 31.06
N ASN A 242 21.79 -10.77 30.75
CA ASN A 242 22.27 -11.98 31.41
C ASN A 242 22.39 -11.63 32.89
N ASN A 243 21.39 -12.06 33.68
CA ASN A 243 21.51 -12.21 35.10
C ASN A 243 22.42 -13.41 35.41
#